data_85e9126f2dfe3ffd01c9b0b34c9f3426
#
_entry.id   85e9126f2dfe3ffd01c9b0b34c9f3426
#
_cell.length_a   1.000
_cell.length_b   1.000
_cell.length_c   1.000
_cell.angle_alpha   90.00
_cell.angle_beta   90.00
_cell.angle_gamma   90.00
#
_symmetry.space_group_name_H-M   'P 1'
#
loop_
_entity.id
_entity.type
_entity.pdbx_description
1 polymer ?
#
loop_
_entity_poly.entity_id
_entity_poly.type
_entity_poly.pdbx_seq_one_letter_code
_entity_poly.pdbx_strand_id
1 'polypeptide(L)'
;VILRVLSMYQDPQEREQQIKNMSQGFRELADGILPELRRARMTINYETIGRDDDQIFAQYKEDASKLSVEELLYAASIADTDAQREDILKTTTNLYREDSRAYNNLAVLAMQKGNNAEAQKYLSMARTLDAKNAEANANMGLLALQQGDAKTAEDYISRAAGANNLAEALGNLHLAQGNYALAQQDFAGVNSNSAALAQLLNKDYARATQTLANVKNPDAMTDYLNAIVNARQGNNDAAASYLRSAIQKDPKLAQYAANDLELSKVSK
;
A
#
# COMPACT_ATOMS: atom_id res chain seq x y z
N VAL A 1 -39.36 -50.10 -10.59
CA VAL A 1 -40.01 -50.88 -9.52
C VAL A 1 -40.15 -50.06 -8.26
N ILE A 2 -39.05 -49.48 -7.68
CA ILE A 2 -39.07 -48.72 -6.41
C ILE A 2 -40.05 -47.53 -6.45
N LEU A 3 -40.05 -46.72 -7.50
CA LEU A 3 -40.99 -45.59 -7.68
C LEU A 3 -42.46 -46.04 -7.66
N ARG A 4 -42.75 -47.24 -8.19
CA ARG A 4 -44.08 -47.80 -8.16
C ARG A 4 -44.50 -48.20 -6.75
N VAL A 5 -43.61 -48.77 -5.95
CA VAL A 5 -43.85 -49.08 -4.53
C VAL A 5 -44.08 -47.81 -3.71
N LEU A 6 -43.26 -46.78 -3.94
CA LEU A 6 -43.42 -45.47 -3.29
C LEU A 6 -44.77 -44.80 -3.57
N SER A 7 -45.36 -45.06 -4.74
CA SER A 7 -46.66 -44.49 -5.11
C SER A 7 -47.86 -45.31 -4.62
N MET A 8 -47.68 -46.58 -4.24
CA MET A 8 -48.76 -47.50 -3.83
C MET A 8 -49.09 -47.42 -2.34
N TYR A 9 -48.13 -47.02 -1.51
CA TYR A 9 -48.32 -46.96 -0.06
C TYR A 9 -48.20 -45.51 0.43
N GLN A 10 -49.16 -45.08 1.23
CA GLN A 10 -49.15 -43.68 1.77
C GLN A 10 -48.36 -43.59 3.07
N ASP A 11 -48.35 -44.67 3.86
CA ASP A 11 -47.62 -44.70 5.11
C ASP A 11 -46.11 -44.87 4.88
N PRO A 12 -45.26 -44.02 5.47
CA PRO A 12 -43.81 -44.11 5.32
C PRO A 12 -43.20 -45.43 5.85
N GLN A 13 -43.77 -45.99 6.91
CA GLN A 13 -43.26 -47.24 7.50
C GLN A 13 -43.58 -48.44 6.61
N GLU A 14 -44.77 -48.48 6.04
CA GLU A 14 -45.14 -49.52 5.03
C GLU A 14 -44.28 -49.41 3.78
N ARG A 15 -44.00 -48.22 3.29
CA ARG A 15 -43.08 -48.02 2.16
C ARG A 15 -41.70 -48.55 2.44
N GLU A 16 -41.15 -48.26 3.60
CA GLU A 16 -39.83 -48.73 3.99
C GLU A 16 -39.80 -50.29 4.09
N GLN A 17 -40.82 -50.87 4.68
CA GLN A 17 -40.91 -52.33 4.78
C GLN A 17 -41.03 -53.00 3.40
N GLN A 18 -41.80 -52.46 2.50
CA GLN A 18 -41.93 -52.99 1.14
C GLN A 18 -40.66 -52.85 0.31
N ILE A 19 -39.93 -51.77 0.48
CA ILE A 19 -38.61 -51.58 -0.16
C ILE A 19 -37.59 -52.57 0.40
N LYS A 20 -37.59 -52.79 1.74
CA LYS A 20 -36.72 -53.81 2.38
C LYS A 20 -37.03 -55.23 1.94
N ASN A 21 -38.29 -55.53 1.63
CA ASN A 21 -38.71 -56.83 1.13
C ASN A 21 -38.27 -57.09 -0.32
N MET A 22 -37.89 -56.06 -1.05
CA MET A 22 -37.36 -56.17 -2.42
C MET A 22 -35.83 -56.35 -2.37
N SER A 23 -35.40 -57.60 -2.24
CA SER A 23 -34.01 -57.96 -1.96
C SER A 23 -32.96 -57.35 -2.91
N GLN A 24 -33.28 -57.15 -4.18
CA GLN A 24 -32.38 -56.51 -5.13
C GLN A 24 -32.44 -54.96 -5.06
N GLY A 25 -33.66 -54.42 -5.03
CA GLY A 25 -33.82 -52.94 -4.96
C GLY A 25 -33.34 -52.35 -3.63
N PHE A 26 -33.47 -53.12 -2.54
CA PHE A 26 -32.94 -52.69 -1.23
C PHE A 26 -31.40 -52.71 -1.22
N ARG A 27 -30.75 -53.69 -1.84
CA ARG A 27 -29.29 -53.73 -1.96
C ARG A 27 -28.75 -52.55 -2.77
N GLU A 28 -29.34 -52.24 -3.91
CA GLU A 28 -28.95 -51.07 -4.70
C GLU A 28 -29.11 -49.77 -3.95
N LEU A 29 -30.19 -49.61 -3.16
CA LEU A 29 -30.37 -48.46 -2.27
C LEU A 29 -29.38 -48.44 -1.11
N ALA A 30 -29.17 -49.56 -0.45
CA ALA A 30 -28.34 -49.71 0.74
C ALA A 30 -26.85 -49.49 0.43
N ASP A 31 -26.39 -49.96 -0.72
CA ASP A 31 -24.98 -49.94 -1.09
C ASP A 31 -24.61 -48.73 -1.94
N GLY A 32 -25.56 -48.21 -2.74
CA GLY A 32 -25.30 -47.10 -3.66
C GLY A 32 -25.80 -45.72 -3.20
N ILE A 33 -27.05 -45.66 -2.70
CA ILE A 33 -27.74 -44.40 -2.43
C ILE A 33 -27.75 -44.03 -0.94
N LEU A 34 -28.05 -44.99 -0.07
CA LEU A 34 -28.16 -44.70 1.38
C LEU A 34 -26.85 -44.23 2.04
N PRO A 35 -25.65 -44.69 1.65
CA PRO A 35 -24.40 -44.17 2.17
C PRO A 35 -24.20 -42.68 1.85
N GLU A 36 -24.65 -42.25 0.66
CA GLU A 36 -24.63 -40.85 0.22
C GLU A 36 -25.61 -39.98 1.03
N LEU A 37 -26.81 -40.51 1.33
CA LEU A 37 -27.85 -39.79 2.08
C LEU A 37 -27.63 -39.83 3.60
N ARG A 38 -26.86 -40.78 4.13
CA ARG A 38 -26.52 -40.90 5.54
C ARG A 38 -25.36 -39.99 5.97
N ARG A 39 -24.87 -39.14 5.10
CA ARG A 39 -23.82 -38.18 5.46
C ARG A 39 -24.34 -37.15 6.44
N ALA A 40 -23.79 -37.10 7.63
CA ALA A 40 -23.93 -35.96 8.47
C ALA A 40 -23.03 -34.85 7.94
N ARG A 41 -23.62 -33.75 7.47
CA ARG A 41 -22.87 -32.53 7.13
C ARG A 41 -22.80 -31.68 8.38
N MET A 42 -21.61 -31.61 8.97
CA MET A 42 -21.34 -30.69 10.06
C MET A 42 -20.81 -29.38 9.47
N THR A 43 -21.50 -28.29 9.74
CA THR A 43 -21.02 -26.94 9.43
C THR A 43 -20.60 -26.29 10.72
N ILE A 44 -19.33 -25.97 10.85
CA ILE A 44 -18.81 -25.21 11.98
C ILE A 44 -18.74 -23.77 11.53
N ASN A 45 -19.57 -22.92 12.10
CA ASN A 45 -19.46 -21.47 11.96
C ASN A 45 -18.59 -21.00 13.13
N TYR A 46 -17.49 -20.31 12.82
CA TYR A 46 -16.66 -19.68 13.80
C TYR A 46 -16.50 -18.20 13.43
N GLU A 47 -16.48 -17.36 14.43
CA GLU A 47 -16.18 -15.95 14.31
C GLU A 47 -14.76 -15.74 14.83
N THR A 48 -13.90 -15.17 13.99
CA THR A 48 -12.54 -14.81 14.43
C THR A 48 -12.63 -13.41 15.05
N ILE A 49 -12.49 -13.33 16.36
CA ILE A 49 -12.36 -12.05 17.07
C ILE A 49 -10.89 -11.65 16.96
N GLY A 50 -10.63 -10.60 16.15
CA GLY A 50 -9.30 -10.01 16.03
C GLY A 50 -8.86 -9.36 17.34
N ARG A 51 -7.54 -9.25 17.56
CA ARG A 51 -6.97 -8.45 18.65
C ARG A 51 -7.16 -6.97 18.36
N ASP A 52 -7.43 -6.18 19.39
CA ASP A 52 -7.36 -4.72 19.30
C ASP A 52 -5.89 -4.23 19.33
N ASP A 53 -5.68 -2.93 19.15
CA ASP A 53 -4.35 -2.32 19.03
C ASP A 53 -3.50 -2.58 20.29
N ASP A 54 -4.09 -2.39 21.48
CA ASP A 54 -3.40 -2.61 22.75
C ASP A 54 -2.99 -4.08 22.95
N GLN A 55 -3.87 -5.00 22.57
CA GLN A 55 -3.62 -6.43 22.62
C GLN A 55 -2.52 -6.86 21.63
N ILE A 56 -2.49 -6.26 20.42
CA ILE A 56 -1.44 -6.52 19.42
C ILE A 56 -0.10 -6.07 19.97
N PHE A 57 0.02 -4.83 20.47
CA PHE A 57 1.27 -4.33 21.02
C PHE A 57 1.71 -5.06 22.31
N ALA A 58 0.77 -5.46 23.16
CA ALA A 58 1.07 -6.28 24.32
C ALA A 58 1.62 -7.65 23.90
N GLN A 59 0.97 -8.31 22.95
CA GLN A 59 1.41 -9.59 22.42
C GLN A 59 2.76 -9.48 21.68
N TYR A 60 2.99 -8.37 20.94
CA TYR A 60 4.28 -8.10 20.29
C TYR A 60 5.42 -8.05 21.33
N LYS A 61 5.20 -7.39 22.46
CA LYS A 61 6.20 -7.27 23.54
C LYS A 61 6.41 -8.57 24.29
N GLU A 62 5.35 -9.37 24.48
CA GLU A 62 5.44 -10.65 25.18
C GLU A 62 6.05 -11.74 24.30
N ASP A 63 5.48 -11.94 23.11
CA ASP A 63 5.91 -12.96 22.15
C ASP A 63 5.33 -12.65 20.76
N ALA A 64 6.12 -12.00 19.92
CA ALA A 64 5.73 -11.61 18.56
C ALA A 64 5.41 -12.82 17.66
N SER A 65 5.93 -14.01 17.95
CA SER A 65 5.68 -15.21 17.15
C SER A 65 4.23 -15.70 17.19
N LYS A 66 3.43 -15.21 18.14
CA LYS A 66 2.00 -15.49 18.28
C LYS A 66 1.11 -14.55 17.46
N LEU A 67 1.70 -13.53 16.85
CA LEU A 67 1.00 -12.62 15.95
C LEU A 67 1.08 -13.13 14.50
N SER A 68 0.00 -13.00 13.75
CA SER A 68 -0.01 -13.23 12.31
C SER A 68 0.80 -12.17 11.57
N VAL A 69 1.15 -12.43 10.32
CA VAL A 69 1.85 -11.44 9.49
C VAL A 69 0.99 -10.19 9.27
N GLU A 70 -0.33 -10.34 9.15
CA GLU A 70 -1.28 -9.24 9.03
C GLU A 70 -1.28 -8.36 10.28
N GLU A 71 -1.30 -8.95 11.48
CA GLU A 71 -1.25 -8.20 12.74
C GLU A 71 0.08 -7.46 12.91
N LEU A 72 1.19 -8.07 12.52
CA LEU A 72 2.51 -7.41 12.56
C LEU A 72 2.62 -6.26 11.55
N LEU A 73 2.13 -6.45 10.32
CA LEU A 73 2.10 -5.38 9.31
C LEU A 73 1.17 -4.24 9.74
N TYR A 74 0.03 -4.58 10.35
CA TYR A 74 -0.89 -3.59 10.92
C TYR A 74 -0.23 -2.83 12.07
N ALA A 75 0.39 -3.53 13.03
CA ALA A 75 1.14 -2.90 14.13
C ALA A 75 2.21 -1.94 13.62
N ALA A 76 2.94 -2.33 12.57
CA ALA A 76 3.92 -1.44 11.93
C ALA A 76 3.26 -0.19 11.33
N SER A 77 2.02 -0.29 10.81
CA SER A 77 1.31 0.85 10.20
C SER A 77 0.85 1.88 11.21
N ILE A 78 0.53 1.44 12.43
CA ILE A 78 0.03 2.29 13.53
C ILE A 78 1.12 2.61 14.59
N ALA A 79 2.36 2.23 14.35
CA ALA A 79 3.48 2.50 15.25
C ALA A 79 3.73 4.01 15.39
N ASP A 80 3.93 4.46 16.64
CA ASP A 80 4.10 5.88 17.00
C ASP A 80 5.38 6.50 16.43
N THR A 81 6.42 5.69 16.25
CA THR A 81 7.74 6.14 15.80
C THR A 81 8.30 5.27 14.68
N ASP A 82 9.14 5.86 13.84
CA ASP A 82 9.85 5.11 12.79
C ASP A 82 10.77 4.03 13.37
N ALA A 83 11.34 4.24 14.55
CA ALA A 83 12.16 3.24 15.23
C ALA A 83 11.33 2.01 15.64
N GLN A 84 10.15 2.22 16.20
CA GLN A 84 9.21 1.15 16.56
C GLN A 84 8.71 0.43 15.30
N ARG A 85 8.35 1.18 14.26
CA ARG A 85 7.94 0.63 12.97
C ARG A 85 9.01 -0.26 12.36
N GLU A 86 10.25 0.21 12.36
CA GLU A 86 11.39 -0.54 11.84
C GLU A 86 11.64 -1.83 12.63
N ASP A 87 11.56 -1.78 13.96
CA ASP A 87 11.71 -2.95 14.83
C ASP A 87 10.64 -4.02 14.55
N ILE A 88 9.38 -3.61 14.44
CA ILE A 88 8.27 -4.51 14.10
C ILE A 88 8.49 -5.13 12.72
N LEU A 89 8.85 -4.33 11.72
CA LEU A 89 9.07 -4.83 10.37
C LEU A 89 10.27 -5.78 10.29
N LYS A 90 11.37 -5.52 11.01
CA LYS A 90 12.51 -6.45 11.12
C LYS A 90 12.11 -7.76 11.80
N THR A 91 11.32 -7.68 12.85
CA THR A 91 10.75 -8.86 13.51
C THR A 91 9.86 -9.64 12.53
N THR A 92 9.03 -8.94 11.76
CA THR A 92 8.19 -9.56 10.72
C THR A 92 9.03 -10.30 9.68
N THR A 93 10.11 -9.71 9.19
CA THR A 93 11.00 -10.38 8.20
C THR A 93 11.73 -11.58 8.78
N ASN A 94 11.93 -11.64 10.09
CA ASN A 94 12.55 -12.78 10.75
C ASN A 94 11.58 -13.96 10.94
N LEU A 95 10.32 -13.65 11.30
CA LEU A 95 9.26 -14.63 11.54
C LEU A 95 8.64 -15.12 10.23
N TYR A 96 8.39 -14.21 9.29
CA TYR A 96 7.69 -14.44 8.01
C TYR A 96 8.62 -14.13 6.83
N ARG A 97 9.69 -14.92 6.69
CA ARG A 97 10.79 -14.68 5.75
C ARG A 97 10.37 -14.66 4.28
N GLU A 98 9.25 -15.27 3.94
CA GLU A 98 8.74 -15.38 2.58
C GLU A 98 7.70 -14.31 2.24
N ASP A 99 7.34 -13.44 3.19
CA ASP A 99 6.41 -12.35 2.93
C ASP A 99 7.15 -11.11 2.39
N SER A 100 6.87 -10.75 1.15
CA SER A 100 7.52 -9.63 0.47
C SER A 100 7.15 -8.25 1.02
N ARG A 101 5.99 -8.13 1.70
CA ARG A 101 5.42 -6.84 2.13
C ARG A 101 6.26 -6.17 3.21
N ALA A 102 6.76 -6.94 4.18
CA ALA A 102 7.59 -6.40 5.24
C ALA A 102 8.92 -5.83 4.71
N TYR A 103 9.54 -6.52 3.73
CA TYR A 103 10.73 -6.01 3.06
C TYR A 103 10.45 -4.74 2.27
N ASN A 104 9.33 -4.68 1.53
CA ASN A 104 8.92 -3.46 0.85
C ASN A 104 8.75 -2.28 1.83
N ASN A 105 8.12 -2.50 2.98
CA ASN A 105 7.89 -1.47 3.98
C ASN A 105 9.19 -1.00 4.65
N LEU A 106 10.15 -1.90 4.90
CA LEU A 106 11.50 -1.54 5.34
C LEU A 106 12.23 -0.68 4.31
N ALA A 107 12.06 -0.99 3.02
CA ALA A 107 12.65 -0.19 1.96
C ALA A 107 12.09 1.24 1.94
N VAL A 108 10.78 1.41 2.13
CA VAL A 108 10.15 2.74 2.23
C VAL A 108 10.76 3.55 3.37
N LEU A 109 10.94 2.94 4.56
CA LEU A 109 11.60 3.60 5.69
C LEU A 109 13.06 3.99 5.38
N ALA A 110 13.79 3.11 4.69
CA ALA A 110 15.17 3.39 4.28
C ALA A 110 15.23 4.56 3.28
N MET A 111 14.29 4.62 2.31
CA MET A 111 14.16 5.73 1.35
C MET A 111 13.88 7.05 2.08
N GLN A 112 12.97 7.06 3.05
CA GLN A 112 12.64 8.25 3.85
C GLN A 112 13.83 8.77 4.65
N LYS A 113 14.71 7.87 5.10
CA LYS A 113 15.97 8.21 5.78
C LYS A 113 17.12 8.57 4.81
N GLY A 114 16.88 8.54 3.50
CA GLY A 114 17.90 8.77 2.47
C GLY A 114 18.92 7.63 2.32
N ASN A 115 18.65 6.47 2.91
CA ASN A 115 19.53 5.29 2.84
C ASN A 115 19.19 4.44 1.61
N ASN A 116 19.54 4.96 0.42
CA ASN A 116 19.18 4.35 -0.86
C ASN A 116 19.79 2.95 -1.05
N ALA A 117 20.97 2.69 -0.50
CA ALA A 117 21.62 1.37 -0.61
C ALA A 117 20.82 0.29 0.15
N GLU A 118 20.37 0.61 1.35
CA GLU A 118 19.55 -0.29 2.16
C GLU A 118 18.15 -0.46 1.55
N ALA A 119 17.56 0.61 1.06
CA ALA A 119 16.28 0.56 0.33
C ALA A 119 16.36 -0.38 -0.86
N GLN A 120 17.40 -0.27 -1.69
CA GLN A 120 17.60 -1.15 -2.83
C GLN A 120 17.75 -2.62 -2.42
N LYS A 121 18.47 -2.90 -1.33
CA LYS A 121 18.61 -4.26 -0.79
C LYS A 121 17.24 -4.84 -0.42
N TYR A 122 16.44 -4.11 0.36
CA TYR A 122 15.13 -4.58 0.78
C TYR A 122 14.16 -4.74 -0.41
N LEU A 123 14.13 -3.80 -1.36
CA LEU A 123 13.30 -3.93 -2.57
C LEU A 123 13.71 -5.12 -3.41
N SER A 124 15.02 -5.39 -3.53
CA SER A 124 15.52 -6.57 -4.24
C SER A 124 15.06 -7.86 -3.56
N MET A 125 15.06 -7.91 -2.21
CA MET A 125 14.54 -9.06 -1.46
C MET A 125 13.02 -9.20 -1.67
N ALA A 126 12.24 -8.11 -1.56
CA ALA A 126 10.80 -8.13 -1.81
C ALA A 126 10.47 -8.69 -3.19
N ARG A 127 11.19 -8.26 -4.24
CA ARG A 127 10.99 -8.72 -5.61
C ARG A 127 11.51 -10.12 -5.89
N THR A 128 12.51 -10.60 -5.14
CA THR A 128 12.95 -11.99 -5.22
C THR A 128 11.88 -12.94 -4.69
N LEU A 129 11.17 -12.53 -3.64
CA LEU A 129 10.06 -13.29 -3.06
C LEU A 129 8.79 -13.18 -3.92
N ASP A 130 8.51 -12.00 -4.44
CA ASP A 130 7.37 -11.76 -5.33
C ASP A 130 7.75 -10.73 -6.41
N ALA A 131 8.12 -11.20 -7.58
CA ALA A 131 8.47 -10.34 -8.72
C ALA A 131 7.29 -9.50 -9.25
N LYS A 132 6.05 -9.88 -8.90
CA LYS A 132 4.82 -9.18 -9.28
C LYS A 132 4.32 -8.23 -8.20
N ASN A 133 5.01 -8.12 -7.07
CA ASN A 133 4.65 -7.15 -6.04
C ASN A 133 4.65 -5.73 -6.64
N ALA A 134 3.46 -5.18 -6.80
CA ALA A 134 3.24 -3.92 -7.49
C ALA A 134 3.88 -2.74 -6.72
N GLU A 135 3.74 -2.72 -5.39
CA GLU A 135 4.32 -1.70 -4.52
C GLU A 135 5.85 -1.74 -4.56
N ALA A 136 6.46 -2.92 -4.52
CA ALA A 136 7.91 -3.04 -4.61
C ALA A 136 8.44 -2.60 -6.00
N ASN A 137 7.70 -2.85 -7.07
CA ASN A 137 8.05 -2.34 -8.40
C ASN A 137 7.90 -0.81 -8.46
N ALA A 138 6.81 -0.23 -7.95
CA ALA A 138 6.66 1.22 -7.87
C ALA A 138 7.80 1.88 -7.08
N ASN A 139 8.14 1.33 -5.92
CA ASN A 139 9.20 1.85 -5.06
C ASN A 139 10.61 1.69 -5.68
N MET A 140 10.87 0.60 -6.43
CA MET A 140 12.11 0.49 -7.22
C MET A 140 12.19 1.58 -8.29
N GLY A 141 11.07 1.89 -8.94
CA GLY A 141 10.99 3.00 -9.89
C GLY A 141 11.28 4.35 -9.23
N LEU A 142 10.66 4.62 -8.08
CA LEU A 142 10.92 5.86 -7.32
C LEU A 142 12.38 5.96 -6.88
N LEU A 143 12.98 4.86 -6.42
CA LEU A 143 14.39 4.82 -6.06
C LEU A 143 15.30 5.09 -7.26
N ALA A 144 14.99 4.55 -8.44
CA ALA A 144 15.73 4.82 -9.68
C ALA A 144 15.63 6.30 -10.07
N LEU A 145 14.45 6.95 -9.91
CA LEU A 145 14.27 8.39 -10.13
C LEU A 145 15.14 9.23 -9.18
N GLN A 146 15.25 8.84 -7.91
CA GLN A 146 16.15 9.52 -6.97
C GLN A 146 17.62 9.42 -7.38
N GLN A 147 17.98 8.38 -8.11
CA GLN A 147 19.32 8.16 -8.66
C GLN A 147 19.51 8.83 -10.03
N GLY A 148 18.49 9.48 -10.59
CA GLY A 148 18.51 10.13 -11.90
C GLY A 148 18.32 9.17 -13.10
N ASP A 149 17.98 7.92 -12.85
CA ASP A 149 17.78 6.90 -13.89
C ASP A 149 16.29 6.75 -14.25
N ALA A 150 15.81 7.68 -15.07
CA ALA A 150 14.41 7.67 -15.54
C ALA A 150 14.08 6.46 -16.41
N LYS A 151 15.04 5.88 -17.12
CA LYS A 151 14.82 4.71 -17.99
C LYS A 151 14.56 3.46 -17.15
N THR A 152 15.38 3.21 -16.17
CA THR A 152 15.19 2.11 -15.22
C THR A 152 13.90 2.30 -14.42
N ALA A 153 13.58 3.55 -14.04
CA ALA A 153 12.33 3.88 -13.36
C ALA A 153 11.09 3.50 -14.19
N GLU A 154 11.08 3.87 -15.48
CA GLU A 154 9.99 3.53 -16.40
C GLU A 154 9.79 2.01 -16.52
N ASP A 155 10.87 1.23 -16.61
CA ASP A 155 10.80 -0.23 -16.67
C ASP A 155 10.17 -0.85 -15.41
N TYR A 156 10.51 -0.34 -14.23
CA TYR A 156 9.90 -0.80 -12.98
C TYR A 156 8.46 -0.33 -12.81
N ILE A 157 8.17 0.95 -13.07
CA ILE A 157 6.83 1.53 -12.90
C ILE A 157 5.83 0.87 -13.87
N SER A 158 6.25 0.48 -15.07
CA SER A 158 5.40 -0.26 -16.02
C SER A 158 4.87 -1.60 -15.46
N ARG A 159 5.56 -2.16 -14.47
CA ARG A 159 5.20 -3.42 -13.77
C ARG A 159 4.46 -3.19 -12.46
N ALA A 160 4.18 -1.94 -12.11
CA ALA A 160 3.57 -1.55 -10.83
C ALA A 160 2.04 -1.43 -10.90
N ALA A 161 1.40 -2.01 -11.91
CA ALA A 161 -0.06 -1.97 -12.04
C ALA A 161 -0.73 -2.55 -10.79
N GLY A 162 -1.62 -1.76 -10.18
CA GLY A 162 -2.30 -2.10 -8.93
C GLY A 162 -1.60 -1.63 -7.65
N ALA A 163 -0.41 -1.02 -7.74
CA ALA A 163 0.22 -0.42 -6.57
C ALA A 163 -0.59 0.78 -6.04
N ASN A 164 -0.73 0.88 -4.73
CA ASN A 164 -1.43 2.01 -4.09
C ASN A 164 -0.77 3.36 -4.37
N ASN A 165 0.56 3.38 -4.57
CA ASN A 165 1.35 4.56 -4.87
C ASN A 165 1.68 4.72 -6.37
N LEU A 166 0.95 4.03 -7.26
CA LEU A 166 1.20 4.09 -8.71
C LEU A 166 1.06 5.51 -9.26
N ALA A 167 0.04 6.25 -8.85
CA ALA A 167 -0.18 7.64 -9.25
C ALA A 167 1.04 8.53 -8.91
N GLU A 168 1.60 8.34 -7.72
CA GLU A 168 2.80 9.07 -7.29
C GLU A 168 4.04 8.65 -8.10
N ALA A 169 4.20 7.36 -8.37
CA ALA A 169 5.33 6.85 -9.15
C ALA A 169 5.28 7.35 -10.60
N LEU A 170 4.13 7.29 -11.27
CA LEU A 170 3.93 7.82 -12.64
C LEU A 170 4.13 9.33 -12.69
N GLY A 171 3.55 10.07 -11.75
CA GLY A 171 3.69 11.52 -11.69
C GLY A 171 5.15 11.96 -11.53
N ASN A 172 5.92 11.30 -10.66
CA ASN A 172 7.35 11.56 -10.50
C ASN A 172 8.16 11.17 -11.75
N LEU A 173 7.79 10.08 -12.44
CA LEU A 173 8.42 9.68 -13.70
C LEU A 173 8.22 10.76 -14.76
N HIS A 174 6.97 11.21 -14.97
CA HIS A 174 6.67 12.23 -15.98
C HIS A 174 7.27 13.59 -15.60
N LEU A 175 7.38 13.93 -14.30
CA LEU A 175 8.15 15.09 -13.85
C LEU A 175 9.62 15.01 -14.28
N ALA A 176 10.27 13.87 -14.04
CA ALA A 176 11.67 13.65 -14.42
C ALA A 176 11.88 13.69 -15.93
N GLN A 177 10.87 13.30 -16.71
CA GLN A 177 10.85 13.35 -18.18
C GLN A 177 10.50 14.75 -18.74
N GLY A 178 10.13 15.72 -17.88
CA GLY A 178 9.70 17.05 -18.30
C GLY A 178 8.26 17.12 -18.83
N ASN A 179 7.49 16.06 -18.70
CA ASN A 179 6.10 15.95 -19.14
C ASN A 179 5.13 16.48 -18.07
N TYR A 180 5.20 17.77 -17.75
CA TYR A 180 4.51 18.36 -16.60
C TYR A 180 2.98 18.24 -16.66
N ALA A 181 2.39 18.29 -17.85
CA ALA A 181 0.95 18.13 -18.04
C ALA A 181 0.49 16.70 -17.69
N LEU A 182 1.25 15.68 -18.12
CA LEU A 182 0.98 14.29 -17.75
C LEU A 182 1.23 14.05 -16.25
N ALA A 183 2.33 14.57 -15.72
CA ALA A 183 2.61 14.48 -14.29
C ALA A 183 1.47 15.05 -13.45
N GLN A 184 0.90 16.19 -13.83
CA GLN A 184 -0.26 16.78 -13.14
C GLN A 184 -1.51 15.89 -13.23
N GLN A 185 -1.70 15.17 -14.34
CA GLN A 185 -2.81 14.22 -14.49
C GLN A 185 -2.62 12.99 -13.60
N ASP A 186 -1.40 12.42 -13.57
CA ASP A 186 -1.10 11.27 -12.73
C ASP A 186 -1.25 11.57 -11.24
N PHE A 187 -0.84 12.78 -10.81
CA PHE A 187 -1.02 13.24 -9.44
C PHE A 187 -2.47 13.66 -9.09
N ALA A 188 -3.46 13.32 -9.92
CA ALA A 188 -4.85 13.67 -9.61
C ALA A 188 -5.26 13.08 -8.24
N GLY A 189 -5.68 13.96 -7.32
CA GLY A 189 -6.04 13.58 -5.94
C GLY A 189 -4.88 13.34 -4.98
N VAL A 190 -3.63 13.48 -5.43
CA VAL A 190 -2.43 13.39 -4.58
C VAL A 190 -2.07 14.78 -4.04
N ASN A 191 -1.93 14.90 -2.72
CA ASN A 191 -1.46 16.12 -2.06
C ASN A 191 -0.02 15.91 -1.56
N SER A 192 0.95 16.21 -2.42
CA SER A 192 2.37 16.08 -2.12
C SER A 192 3.16 17.24 -2.72
N ASN A 193 4.41 17.42 -2.26
CA ASN A 193 5.33 18.40 -2.83
C ASN A 193 5.59 18.14 -4.32
N SER A 194 5.69 16.89 -4.75
CA SER A 194 5.87 16.53 -6.16
C SER A 194 4.65 16.90 -7.01
N ALA A 195 3.43 16.66 -6.49
CA ALA A 195 2.19 17.05 -7.16
C ALA A 195 2.11 18.58 -7.34
N ALA A 196 2.43 19.33 -6.30
CA ALA A 196 2.49 20.79 -6.36
C ALA A 196 3.56 21.30 -7.33
N LEU A 197 4.73 20.64 -7.36
CA LEU A 197 5.79 20.98 -8.31
C LEU A 197 5.34 20.75 -9.77
N ALA A 198 4.65 19.64 -10.06
CA ALA A 198 4.10 19.37 -11.38
C ALA A 198 3.12 20.48 -11.82
N GLN A 199 2.22 20.88 -10.94
CA GLN A 199 1.24 21.95 -11.17
C GLN A 199 1.92 23.31 -11.36
N LEU A 200 2.94 23.60 -10.55
CA LEU A 200 3.73 24.82 -10.65
C LEU A 200 4.46 24.90 -12.01
N LEU A 201 5.13 23.83 -12.43
CA LEU A 201 5.83 23.75 -13.70
C LEU A 201 4.88 23.79 -14.89
N ASN A 202 3.67 23.25 -14.73
CA ASN A 202 2.58 23.37 -15.71
C ASN A 202 1.84 24.72 -15.62
N LYS A 203 2.31 25.67 -14.78
CA LYS A 203 1.77 27.03 -14.58
C LYS A 203 0.36 27.07 -13.97
N ASP A 204 -0.08 26.00 -13.33
CA ASP A 204 -1.34 25.93 -12.58
C ASP A 204 -1.11 26.33 -11.11
N TYR A 205 -0.81 27.61 -10.90
CA TYR A 205 -0.42 28.13 -9.58
C TYR A 205 -1.56 28.03 -8.55
N ALA A 206 -2.82 28.17 -8.99
CA ALA A 206 -3.97 28.06 -8.10
C ALA A 206 -4.07 26.67 -7.50
N ARG A 207 -3.93 25.63 -8.34
CA ARG A 207 -3.95 24.24 -7.89
C ARG A 207 -2.73 23.90 -7.07
N ALA A 208 -1.53 24.39 -7.44
CA ALA A 208 -0.32 24.21 -6.66
C ALA A 208 -0.47 24.75 -5.23
N THR A 209 -1.02 25.97 -5.08
CA THR A 209 -1.33 26.55 -3.75
C THR A 209 -2.28 25.66 -2.95
N GLN A 210 -3.37 25.17 -3.58
CA GLN A 210 -4.35 24.30 -2.92
C GLN A 210 -3.71 22.97 -2.50
N THR A 211 -2.89 22.37 -3.37
CA THR A 211 -2.21 21.10 -3.08
C THR A 211 -1.26 21.25 -1.91
N LEU A 212 -0.42 22.32 -1.89
CA LEU A 212 0.52 22.58 -0.79
C LEU A 212 -0.19 22.81 0.55
N ALA A 213 -1.35 23.48 0.55
CA ALA A 213 -2.16 23.67 1.74
C ALA A 213 -2.74 22.37 2.31
N ASN A 214 -2.86 21.31 1.50
CA ASN A 214 -3.40 20.02 1.88
C ASN A 214 -2.33 18.94 2.11
N VAL A 215 -1.04 19.28 2.07
CA VAL A 215 0.04 18.33 2.42
C VAL A 215 -0.09 17.95 3.90
N LYS A 216 -0.19 16.65 4.19
CA LYS A 216 -0.44 16.15 5.55
C LYS A 216 0.67 16.48 6.53
N ASN A 217 1.93 16.41 6.10
CA ASN A 217 3.11 16.66 6.92
C ASN A 217 3.98 17.70 6.21
N PRO A 218 3.64 19.01 6.30
CA PRO A 218 4.37 20.05 5.61
C PRO A 218 5.77 20.21 6.19
N ASP A 219 6.76 20.10 5.32
CA ASP A 219 8.19 20.20 5.62
C ASP A 219 8.81 21.50 5.09
N ALA A 220 10.13 21.60 5.15
CA ALA A 220 10.88 22.73 4.62
C ALA A 220 10.67 22.90 3.10
N MET A 221 10.57 21.80 2.35
CA MET A 221 10.33 21.85 0.91
C MET A 221 8.92 22.32 0.57
N THR A 222 7.92 21.99 1.39
CA THR A 222 6.55 22.52 1.26
C THR A 222 6.54 24.03 1.33
N ASP A 223 7.26 24.61 2.31
CA ASP A 223 7.37 26.07 2.44
C ASP A 223 8.19 26.67 1.29
N TYR A 224 9.25 26.00 0.85
CA TYR A 224 10.05 26.45 -0.29
C TYR A 224 9.22 26.53 -1.59
N LEU A 225 8.41 25.52 -1.87
CA LEU A 225 7.51 25.53 -3.01
C LEU A 225 6.42 26.60 -2.89
N ASN A 226 5.87 26.85 -1.67
CA ASN A 226 4.98 27.98 -1.42
C ASN A 226 5.66 29.32 -1.72
N ALA A 227 6.94 29.47 -1.37
CA ALA A 227 7.70 30.67 -1.72
C ALA A 227 7.79 30.87 -3.24
N ILE A 228 8.10 29.83 -3.99
CA ILE A 228 8.16 29.89 -5.48
C ILE A 228 6.81 30.21 -6.08
N VAL A 229 5.72 29.52 -5.65
CA VAL A 229 4.37 29.79 -6.16
C VAL A 229 3.96 31.23 -5.95
N ASN A 230 4.22 31.79 -4.75
CA ASN A 230 3.90 33.19 -4.44
C ASN A 230 4.78 34.17 -5.24
N ALA A 231 6.08 33.86 -5.42
CA ALA A 231 6.97 34.70 -6.25
C ALA A 231 6.49 34.78 -7.71
N ARG A 232 6.07 33.64 -8.28
CA ARG A 232 5.51 33.59 -9.65
C ARG A 232 4.19 34.33 -9.80
N GLN A 233 3.41 34.43 -8.73
CA GLN A 233 2.17 35.23 -8.69
C GLN A 233 2.42 36.72 -8.38
N GLY A 234 3.67 37.13 -8.12
CA GLY A 234 4.04 38.48 -7.78
C GLY A 234 3.83 38.87 -6.29
N ASN A 235 3.48 37.88 -5.45
CA ASN A 235 3.26 38.07 -4.00
C ASN A 235 4.58 38.01 -3.23
N ASN A 236 5.48 38.95 -3.46
CA ASN A 236 6.86 38.89 -2.97
C ASN A 236 6.98 38.86 -1.43
N ASP A 237 6.10 39.54 -0.70
CA ASP A 237 6.09 39.54 0.77
C ASP A 237 5.73 38.18 1.34
N ALA A 238 4.72 37.51 0.77
CA ALA A 238 4.35 36.13 1.12
C ALA A 238 5.48 35.18 0.76
N ALA A 239 6.06 35.32 -0.43
CA ALA A 239 7.20 34.51 -0.88
C ALA A 239 8.38 34.61 0.12
N ALA A 240 8.74 35.85 0.56
CA ALA A 240 9.79 36.07 1.54
C ALA A 240 9.48 35.43 2.91
N SER A 241 8.22 35.47 3.32
CA SER A 241 7.80 34.83 4.58
C SER A 241 7.95 33.31 4.52
N TYR A 242 7.44 32.66 3.46
CA TYR A 242 7.60 31.23 3.25
C TYR A 242 9.06 30.81 3.10
N LEU A 243 9.87 31.58 2.39
CA LEU A 243 11.30 31.32 2.24
C LEU A 243 12.04 31.32 3.59
N ARG A 244 11.75 32.31 4.45
CA ARG A 244 12.33 32.34 5.81
C ARG A 244 11.92 31.13 6.62
N SER A 245 10.65 30.71 6.54
CA SER A 245 10.16 29.51 7.22
C SER A 245 10.87 28.23 6.70
N ALA A 246 11.03 28.11 5.38
CA ALA A 246 11.76 27.00 4.78
C ALA A 246 13.21 26.91 5.27
N ILE A 247 13.93 28.06 5.29
CA ILE A 247 15.33 28.11 5.75
C ILE A 247 15.43 27.85 7.25
N GLN A 248 14.44 28.26 8.04
CA GLN A 248 14.40 27.98 9.49
C GLN A 248 14.26 26.49 9.74
N LYS A 249 13.44 25.78 8.94
CA LYS A 249 13.23 24.31 9.03
C LYS A 249 14.44 23.54 8.50
N ASP A 250 15.02 23.97 7.38
CA ASP A 250 16.24 23.40 6.79
C ASP A 250 17.21 24.51 6.33
N PRO A 251 18.28 24.82 7.12
CA PRO A 251 19.25 25.83 6.78
C PRO A 251 19.99 25.62 5.45
N LYS A 252 20.05 24.38 4.93
CA LYS A 252 20.69 24.08 3.64
C LYS A 252 19.96 24.76 2.48
N LEU A 253 18.67 25.02 2.61
CA LEU A 253 17.87 25.69 1.58
C LEU A 253 18.31 27.15 1.35
N ALA A 254 19.01 27.78 2.28
CA ALA A 254 19.55 29.13 2.09
C ALA A 254 20.53 29.19 0.89
N GLN A 255 21.38 28.18 0.73
CA GLN A 255 22.30 28.08 -0.39
C GLN A 255 21.59 27.89 -1.72
N TYR A 256 20.57 27.04 -1.74
CA TYR A 256 19.73 26.80 -2.94
C TYR A 256 18.99 28.08 -3.33
N ALA A 257 18.32 28.73 -2.38
CA ALA A 257 17.58 29.95 -2.61
C ALA A 257 18.47 31.12 -3.10
N ALA A 258 19.75 31.15 -2.70
CA ALA A 258 20.68 32.17 -3.15
C ALA A 258 20.91 32.16 -4.67
N ASN A 259 20.82 30.99 -5.27
CA ASN A 259 21.04 30.75 -6.69
C ASN A 259 19.76 30.46 -7.47
N ASP A 260 18.60 30.45 -6.80
CA ASP A 260 17.32 30.15 -7.45
C ASP A 260 16.79 31.42 -8.14
N LEU A 261 16.67 31.33 -9.48
CA LEU A 261 16.16 32.43 -10.30
C LEU A 261 14.70 32.79 -10.00
N GLU A 262 13.92 31.80 -9.54
CA GLU A 262 12.51 31.99 -9.14
C GLU A 262 12.36 32.97 -7.97
N LEU A 263 13.36 32.98 -7.08
CA LEU A 263 13.40 33.82 -5.87
C LEU A 263 14.29 35.04 -5.98
N SER A 264 14.77 35.34 -7.21
CA SER A 264 15.71 36.49 -7.44
C SER A 264 15.13 37.84 -7.08
N LYS A 265 13.80 37.99 -7.14
CA LYS A 265 13.10 39.26 -6.79
C LYS A 265 12.56 39.28 -5.35
N VAL A 266 12.72 38.19 -4.62
CA VAL A 266 12.23 38.05 -3.25
C VAL A 266 13.31 38.60 -2.29
N SER A 267 12.95 39.55 -1.42
CA SER A 267 13.86 40.04 -0.38
C SER A 267 14.17 38.88 0.59
N LYS A 268 15.46 38.55 0.66
CA LYS A 268 15.98 37.45 1.48
C LYS A 268 16.16 37.85 2.92
#